data_4dbd7bcfb4495adb867be6b2b7bd7c45
#
_entry.id   4dbd7bcfb4495adb867be6b2b7bd7c45
#
_cell.length_a   1.000
_cell.length_b   1.000
_cell.length_c   1.000
_cell.angle_alpha   90.00
_cell.angle_beta   90.00
_cell.angle_gamma   90.00
#
_symmetry.space_group_name_H-M   'P 1'
#
loop_
_entity.id
_entity.type
_entity.pdbx_description
1 polymer ?
#
loop_
_entity_poly.entity_id
_entity_poly.type
_entity_poly.pdbx_seq_one_letter_code
_entity_poly.pdbx_strand_id
1 'polypeptide(L)'
;MTKLSQLKIDPEFQNQINPPSFEETHQLEMNILKEERVLNPIITWNGYIVDGHTRYQILRKYPFIPFEVIEKEFSSRYEALVWICKNQLGRRNLTPEQKKFLIGKQAETEKQIKSFHGNQYTLASESGLVQNEPDRTKHGSRSKVAAEHGTSESYVYRAEQFAKGVEAAEEAVPGACLLYTSDAAD
;
A
#
# COMPACT_ATOMS: atom_id res chain seq x y z
N MET A 1 -24.24 -9.41 6.16
CA MET A 1 -22.96 -9.50 6.91
C MET A 1 -21.95 -10.27 6.08
N THR A 2 -20.82 -9.66 5.79
CA THR A 2 -19.72 -10.31 5.05
C THR A 2 -19.11 -11.39 5.94
N LYS A 3 -18.97 -12.62 5.40
CA LYS A 3 -18.34 -13.71 6.14
C LYS A 3 -16.81 -13.60 6.04
N LEU A 4 -16.10 -13.94 7.10
CA LEU A 4 -14.63 -13.94 7.13
C LEU A 4 -14.03 -14.79 5.99
N SER A 5 -14.67 -15.88 5.61
CA SER A 5 -14.27 -16.77 4.51
C SER A 5 -14.37 -16.16 3.11
N GLN A 6 -15.04 -15.02 2.97
CA GLN A 6 -15.17 -14.30 1.69
C GLN A 6 -14.02 -13.30 1.47
N LEU A 7 -13.28 -12.97 2.52
CA LEU A 7 -12.16 -12.04 2.45
C LEU A 7 -10.92 -12.75 1.89
N LYS A 8 -10.24 -12.07 0.97
CA LYS A 8 -9.04 -12.57 0.30
C LYS A 8 -7.83 -11.70 0.64
N ILE A 9 -6.67 -12.33 0.74
CA ILE A 9 -5.39 -11.62 0.83
C ILE A 9 -4.80 -11.54 -0.57
N ASP A 10 -4.38 -10.36 -0.96
CA ASP A 10 -3.55 -10.13 -2.12
C ASP A 10 -2.10 -9.93 -1.65
N PRO A 11 -1.14 -10.74 -2.13
CA PRO A 11 0.26 -10.64 -1.68
C PRO A 11 0.88 -9.26 -1.96
N GLU A 12 0.57 -8.64 -3.10
CA GLU A 12 1.12 -7.33 -3.44
C GLU A 12 0.59 -6.25 -2.49
N PHE A 13 -0.70 -6.30 -2.12
CA PHE A 13 -1.27 -5.38 -1.13
C PHE A 13 -0.68 -5.61 0.26
N GLN A 14 -0.52 -6.86 0.65
CA GLN A 14 0.05 -7.23 1.94
C GLN A 14 1.50 -6.77 2.08
N ASN A 15 2.30 -6.90 1.03
CA ASN A 15 3.72 -6.52 1.02
C ASN A 15 3.96 -5.00 1.17
N GLN A 16 2.94 -4.16 0.95
CA GLN A 16 3.01 -2.72 1.22
C GLN A 16 2.76 -2.38 2.70
N ILE A 17 2.32 -3.36 3.48
CA ILE A 17 1.92 -3.16 4.87
C ILE A 17 3.02 -3.71 5.77
N ASN A 18 3.63 -2.79 6.53
CA ASN A 18 4.61 -3.20 7.52
C ASN A 18 3.95 -4.12 8.56
N PRO A 19 4.40 -5.37 8.74
CA PRO A 19 3.86 -6.24 9.77
C PRO A 19 4.13 -5.61 11.15
N PRO A 20 3.17 -5.66 12.08
CA PRO A 20 3.41 -5.23 13.44
C PRO A 20 4.39 -6.19 14.14
N SER A 21 5.07 -5.72 15.18
CA SER A 21 5.89 -6.58 16.03
C SER A 21 5.06 -7.67 16.72
N PHE A 22 5.72 -8.64 17.31
CA PHE A 22 5.07 -9.68 18.10
C PHE A 22 4.27 -9.07 19.27
N GLU A 23 4.87 -8.11 19.99
CA GLU A 23 4.22 -7.43 21.11
C GLU A 23 3.01 -6.62 20.66
N GLU A 24 3.11 -5.88 19.55
CA GLU A 24 1.99 -5.11 18.99
C GLU A 24 0.85 -6.04 18.56
N THR A 25 1.17 -7.17 17.93
CA THR A 25 0.19 -8.18 17.53
C THR A 25 -0.50 -8.80 18.75
N HIS A 26 0.28 -9.18 19.75
CA HIS A 26 -0.23 -9.75 20.98
C HIS A 26 -1.12 -8.76 21.74
N GLN A 27 -0.68 -7.51 21.88
CA GLN A 27 -1.49 -6.47 22.52
C GLN A 27 -2.80 -6.22 21.77
N LEU A 28 -2.78 -6.22 20.44
CA LEU A 28 -3.98 -6.08 19.62
C LEU A 28 -4.93 -7.28 19.84
N GLU A 29 -4.39 -8.50 19.89
CA GLU A 29 -5.16 -9.74 20.15
C GLU A 29 -5.83 -9.68 21.53
N MET A 30 -5.09 -9.29 22.57
CA MET A 30 -5.63 -9.13 23.93
C MET A 30 -6.71 -8.05 23.99
N ASN A 31 -6.54 -6.93 23.31
CA ASN A 31 -7.55 -5.88 23.26
C ASN A 31 -8.84 -6.36 22.58
N ILE A 32 -8.73 -7.05 21.45
CA ILE A 32 -9.88 -7.62 20.73
C ILE A 32 -10.65 -8.64 21.61
N LEU A 33 -9.90 -9.51 22.31
CA LEU A 33 -10.51 -10.48 23.21
C LEU A 33 -11.22 -9.81 24.40
N LYS A 34 -10.62 -8.77 24.98
CA LYS A 34 -11.19 -8.02 26.10
C LYS A 34 -12.47 -7.27 25.72
N GLU A 35 -12.46 -6.64 24.52
CA GLU A 35 -13.62 -5.89 24.01
C GLU A 35 -14.70 -6.81 23.39
N GLU A 36 -14.40 -8.09 23.22
CA GLU A 36 -15.25 -9.08 22.54
C GLU A 36 -15.71 -8.65 21.14
N ARG A 37 -14.99 -7.71 20.52
CA ARG A 37 -15.25 -7.17 19.18
C ARG A 37 -14.03 -6.52 18.58
N VAL A 38 -14.03 -6.40 17.25
CA VAL A 38 -13.05 -5.59 16.51
C VAL A 38 -13.57 -4.17 16.37
N LEU A 39 -12.89 -3.18 16.98
CA LEU A 39 -13.32 -1.78 17.00
C LEU A 39 -13.15 -1.10 15.64
N ASN A 40 -12.05 -1.39 14.93
CA ASN A 40 -11.77 -0.80 13.63
C ASN A 40 -12.11 -1.78 12.51
N PRO A 41 -12.86 -1.38 11.48
CA PRO A 41 -13.26 -2.27 10.40
C PRO A 41 -12.07 -2.80 9.60
N ILE A 42 -12.27 -3.93 8.92
CA ILE A 42 -11.39 -4.38 7.83
C ILE A 42 -11.82 -3.64 6.58
N ILE A 43 -10.87 -3.04 5.86
CA ILE A 43 -11.14 -2.33 4.61
C ILE A 43 -10.80 -3.25 3.45
N THR A 44 -11.74 -3.35 2.49
CA THR A 44 -11.60 -4.22 1.33
C THR A 44 -11.83 -3.47 0.02
N TRP A 45 -11.34 -4.04 -1.05
CA TRP A 45 -11.61 -3.66 -2.44
C TRP A 45 -11.80 -4.93 -3.27
N ASN A 46 -12.97 -5.09 -3.90
CA ASN A 46 -13.35 -6.29 -4.65
C ASN A 46 -13.14 -7.59 -3.85
N GLY A 47 -13.41 -7.53 -2.54
CA GLY A 47 -13.22 -8.65 -1.60
C GLY A 47 -11.76 -8.89 -1.18
N TYR A 48 -10.79 -8.15 -1.69
CA TYR A 48 -9.41 -8.20 -1.22
C TYR A 48 -9.16 -7.20 -0.09
N ILE A 49 -8.45 -7.64 0.93
CA ILE A 49 -8.12 -6.80 2.08
C ILE A 49 -7.08 -5.75 1.66
N VAL A 50 -7.39 -4.47 1.86
CA VAL A 50 -6.47 -3.35 1.65
C VAL A 50 -5.99 -2.71 2.96
N ASP A 51 -6.72 -2.91 4.06
CA ASP A 51 -6.26 -2.62 5.43
C ASP A 51 -6.91 -3.58 6.42
N GLY A 52 -6.17 -3.94 7.48
CA GLY A 52 -6.66 -4.82 8.54
C GLY A 52 -6.18 -6.26 8.45
N HIS A 53 -5.09 -6.55 7.77
CA HIS A 53 -4.51 -7.90 7.64
C HIS A 53 -4.26 -8.58 8.99
N THR A 54 -3.70 -7.86 9.97
CA THR A 54 -3.46 -8.39 11.33
C THR A 54 -4.78 -8.71 12.04
N ARG A 55 -5.79 -7.83 11.93
CA ARG A 55 -7.14 -8.08 12.48
C ARG A 55 -7.78 -9.34 11.86
N TYR A 56 -7.65 -9.48 10.54
CA TYR A 56 -8.11 -10.67 9.83
C TYR A 56 -7.42 -11.95 10.32
N GLN A 57 -6.10 -11.93 10.54
CA GLN A 57 -5.36 -13.08 11.07
C GLN A 57 -5.83 -13.46 12.48
N ILE A 58 -6.09 -12.47 13.35
CA ILE A 58 -6.64 -12.70 14.69
C ILE A 58 -8.05 -13.30 14.60
N LEU A 59 -8.92 -12.75 13.75
CA LEU A 59 -10.29 -13.25 13.56
C LEU A 59 -10.32 -14.68 13.02
N ARG A 60 -9.31 -15.12 12.28
CA ARG A 60 -9.20 -16.53 11.86
C ARG A 60 -9.01 -17.49 13.05
N LYS A 61 -8.36 -17.02 14.13
CA LYS A 61 -8.22 -17.80 15.39
C LYS A 61 -9.51 -17.74 16.21
N TYR A 62 -10.25 -16.64 16.15
CA TYR A 62 -11.45 -16.34 16.94
C TYR A 62 -12.65 -15.97 16.08
N PRO A 63 -13.22 -16.90 15.31
CA PRO A 63 -14.25 -16.62 14.31
C PRO A 63 -15.59 -16.17 14.88
N PHE A 64 -15.79 -16.30 16.20
CA PHE A 64 -16.99 -15.87 16.93
C PHE A 64 -16.99 -14.37 17.27
N ILE A 65 -15.84 -13.68 17.13
CA ILE A 65 -15.74 -12.27 17.44
C ILE A 65 -16.39 -11.44 16.32
N PRO A 66 -17.33 -10.54 16.64
CA PRO A 66 -17.96 -9.66 15.66
C PRO A 66 -16.96 -8.65 15.09
N PHE A 67 -17.07 -8.41 13.79
CA PHE A 67 -16.25 -7.44 13.06
C PHE A 67 -17.06 -6.77 11.96
N GLU A 68 -16.58 -5.62 11.51
CA GLU A 68 -17.13 -4.88 10.38
C GLU A 68 -16.18 -4.90 9.19
N VAL A 69 -16.76 -4.85 7.99
CA VAL A 69 -16.03 -4.72 6.73
C VAL A 69 -16.57 -3.50 6.00
N ILE A 70 -15.66 -2.65 5.55
CA ILE A 70 -15.96 -1.51 4.70
C ILE A 70 -15.37 -1.77 3.33
N GLU A 71 -16.24 -1.87 2.32
CA GLU A 71 -15.80 -1.91 0.93
C GLU A 71 -15.48 -0.49 0.47
N LYS A 72 -14.26 -0.30 -0.04
CA LYS A 72 -13.79 0.97 -0.59
C LYS A 72 -13.62 0.83 -2.09
N GLU A 73 -14.20 1.75 -2.84
CA GLU A 73 -14.09 1.76 -4.29
C GLU A 73 -12.78 2.43 -4.74
N PHE A 74 -12.09 1.77 -5.68
CA PHE A 74 -10.95 2.32 -6.42
C PHE A 74 -11.17 2.02 -7.90
N SER A 75 -10.80 2.97 -8.77
CA SER A 75 -10.96 2.82 -10.23
C SER A 75 -9.97 1.80 -10.82
N SER A 76 -8.89 1.50 -10.11
CA SER A 76 -7.88 0.53 -10.53
C SER A 76 -7.11 -0.05 -9.34
N ARG A 77 -6.44 -1.19 -9.60
CA ARG A 77 -5.50 -1.80 -8.66
C ARG A 77 -4.40 -0.83 -8.22
N TYR A 78 -3.91 0.00 -9.15
CA TYR A 78 -2.86 0.97 -8.87
C TYR A 78 -3.34 2.07 -7.90
N GLU A 79 -4.59 2.52 -8.01
CA GLU A 79 -5.15 3.45 -7.04
C GLU A 79 -5.28 2.84 -5.64
N ALA A 80 -5.67 1.56 -5.55
CA ALA A 80 -5.68 0.85 -4.28
C ALA A 80 -4.27 0.78 -3.66
N LEU A 81 -3.23 0.46 -4.44
CA LEU A 81 -1.84 0.44 -3.98
C LEU A 81 -1.36 1.82 -3.49
N VAL A 82 -1.64 2.90 -4.23
CA VAL A 82 -1.32 4.27 -3.80
C VAL A 82 -2.03 4.59 -2.48
N TRP A 83 -3.29 4.22 -2.35
CA TRP A 83 -4.04 4.44 -1.11
C TRP A 83 -3.41 3.67 0.06
N ILE A 84 -3.01 2.40 -0.13
CA ILE A 84 -2.34 1.61 0.88
C ILE A 84 -1.04 2.29 1.33
N CYS A 85 -0.17 2.70 0.38
CA CYS A 85 1.08 3.39 0.71
C CYS A 85 0.83 4.67 1.53
N LYS A 86 -0.13 5.50 1.12
CA LYS A 86 -0.50 6.72 1.85
C LYS A 86 -1.05 6.44 3.24
N ASN A 87 -1.90 5.43 3.37
CA ASN A 87 -2.45 5.02 4.66
C ASN A 87 -1.35 4.52 5.61
N GLN A 88 -0.36 3.76 5.10
CA GLN A 88 0.79 3.33 5.88
C GLN A 88 1.69 4.52 6.28
N LEU A 89 1.97 5.46 5.35
CA LEU A 89 2.77 6.66 5.62
C LEU A 89 2.17 7.56 6.72
N GLY A 90 0.87 7.48 6.95
CA GLY A 90 0.21 8.13 8.07
C GLY A 90 0.46 7.50 9.44
N ARG A 91 1.09 6.33 9.52
CA ARG A 91 1.38 5.65 10.79
C ARG A 91 2.59 6.28 11.49
N ARG A 92 2.55 6.28 12.83
CA ARG A 92 3.61 6.93 13.66
C ARG A 92 4.89 6.12 13.78
N ASN A 93 4.82 4.78 13.67
CA ASN A 93 5.90 3.85 14.02
C ASN A 93 6.66 3.33 12.79
N LEU A 94 6.82 4.15 11.74
CA LEU A 94 7.61 3.78 10.56
C LEU A 94 9.07 4.17 10.73
N THR A 95 9.99 3.26 10.43
CA THR A 95 11.40 3.59 10.29
C THR A 95 11.66 4.48 9.07
N PRO A 96 12.81 5.18 9.02
CA PRO A 96 13.17 5.97 7.85
C PRO A 96 13.21 5.15 6.56
N GLU A 97 13.67 3.90 6.62
CA GLU A 97 13.75 2.95 5.51
C GLU A 97 12.36 2.55 5.03
N GLN A 98 11.46 2.24 5.95
CA GLN A 98 10.05 1.93 5.64
C GLN A 98 9.35 3.11 4.98
N LYS A 99 9.55 4.33 5.50
CA LYS A 99 9.04 5.55 4.85
C LYS A 99 9.60 5.73 3.45
N LYS A 100 10.90 5.53 3.28
CA LYS A 100 11.57 5.63 1.99
C LYS A 100 11.02 4.61 0.99
N PHE A 101 10.82 3.36 1.42
CA PHE A 101 10.21 2.31 0.60
C PHE A 101 8.81 2.71 0.13
N LEU A 102 7.93 3.11 1.05
CA LEU A 102 6.55 3.49 0.74
C LEU A 102 6.45 4.71 -0.19
N ILE A 103 7.30 5.72 0.00
CA ILE A 103 7.39 6.90 -0.89
C ILE A 103 7.81 6.48 -2.29
N GLY A 104 8.82 5.61 -2.39
CA GLY A 104 9.29 5.07 -3.68
C GLY A 104 8.20 4.27 -4.39
N LYS A 105 7.51 3.42 -3.66
CA LYS A 105 6.42 2.58 -4.18
C LYS A 105 5.22 3.40 -4.62
N GLN A 106 4.84 4.41 -3.84
CA GLN A 106 3.80 5.36 -4.25
C GLN A 106 4.13 6.05 -5.57
N ALA A 107 5.36 6.57 -5.71
CA ALA A 107 5.77 7.28 -6.91
C ALA A 107 5.82 6.37 -8.15
N GLU A 108 6.26 5.13 -7.99
CA GLU A 108 6.25 4.12 -9.06
C GLU A 108 4.82 3.80 -9.50
N THR A 109 3.93 3.54 -8.55
CA THR A 109 2.54 3.20 -8.82
C THR A 109 1.77 4.37 -9.44
N GLU A 110 2.02 5.61 -9.03
CA GLU A 110 1.43 6.80 -9.66
C GLU A 110 1.86 6.99 -11.13
N LYS A 111 3.06 6.53 -11.51
CA LYS A 111 3.45 6.49 -12.93
C LYS A 111 2.65 5.47 -13.72
N GLN A 112 2.38 4.31 -13.13
CA GLN A 112 1.58 3.26 -13.77
C GLN A 112 0.14 3.73 -14.00
N ILE A 113 -0.47 4.46 -13.07
CA ILE A 113 -1.79 5.08 -13.26
C ILE A 113 -1.79 6.02 -14.46
N LYS A 114 -0.79 6.91 -14.57
CA LYS A 114 -0.68 7.84 -15.72
C LYS A 114 -0.50 7.11 -17.05
N SER A 115 0.32 6.05 -17.08
CA SER A 115 0.52 5.23 -18.26
C SER A 115 -0.77 4.52 -18.68
N PHE A 116 -1.52 3.98 -17.73
CA PHE A 116 -2.79 3.30 -17.99
C PHE A 116 -3.83 4.26 -18.60
N HIS A 117 -3.99 5.45 -18.06
CA HIS A 117 -4.89 6.47 -18.60
C HIS A 117 -4.42 7.01 -19.96
N GLY A 118 -3.10 7.15 -20.18
CA GLY A 118 -2.53 7.57 -21.45
C GLY A 118 -2.88 6.62 -22.60
N ASN A 119 -2.83 5.32 -22.38
CA ASN A 119 -3.14 4.31 -23.40
C ASN A 119 -4.63 4.25 -23.78
N GLN A 120 -5.56 4.64 -22.89
CA GLN A 120 -6.98 4.70 -23.22
C GLN A 120 -7.31 5.85 -24.19
N TYR A 121 -6.56 6.95 -24.17
CA TYR A 121 -6.76 8.07 -25.09
C TYR A 121 -6.08 7.88 -26.45
N THR A 122 -5.03 7.07 -26.55
CA THR A 122 -4.33 6.82 -27.81
C THR A 122 -5.08 5.85 -28.72
N LEU A 123 -5.96 5.00 -28.20
CA LEU A 123 -6.81 4.11 -29.00
C LEU A 123 -8.03 4.82 -29.61
N ALA A 124 -8.35 6.05 -29.15
CA ALA A 124 -9.52 6.81 -29.64
C ALA A 124 -9.18 7.89 -30.68
N SER A 125 -7.91 8.10 -31.05
CA SER A 125 -7.48 9.17 -31.94
C SER A 125 -6.68 8.71 -33.16
N GLU A 126 -7.21 7.76 -33.94
CA GLU A 126 -6.76 7.54 -35.32
C GLU A 126 -7.49 8.46 -36.32
N SER A 127 -7.75 9.70 -35.98
CA SER A 127 -8.10 10.71 -36.97
C SER A 127 -7.97 12.13 -36.38
N GLY A 128 -6.88 12.80 -36.70
CA GLY A 128 -6.78 14.25 -36.49
C GLY A 128 -5.44 14.72 -35.96
N LEU A 129 -4.68 15.35 -36.82
CA LEU A 129 -3.50 16.15 -36.49
C LEU A 129 -3.83 17.19 -35.42
N VAL A 130 -3.45 16.90 -34.17
CA VAL A 130 -3.37 17.89 -33.10
C VAL A 130 -1.90 17.98 -32.71
N GLN A 131 -1.28 19.12 -33.05
CA GLN A 131 0.03 19.50 -32.53
C GLN A 131 -0.10 19.65 -31.01
N ASN A 132 0.34 18.64 -30.26
CA ASN A 132 0.47 18.73 -28.82
C ASN A 132 1.71 19.55 -28.50
N GLU A 133 1.55 20.84 -28.20
CA GLU A 133 2.55 21.55 -27.41
C GLU A 133 2.69 20.81 -26.06
N PRO A 134 3.93 20.54 -25.60
CA PRO A 134 4.11 19.91 -24.30
C PRO A 134 3.68 20.90 -23.21
N ASP A 135 2.53 20.61 -22.59
CA ASP A 135 2.04 21.35 -21.43
C ASP A 135 3.09 21.26 -20.30
N ARG A 136 3.89 22.30 -20.16
CA ARG A 136 4.97 22.45 -19.17
C ARG A 136 4.44 22.51 -17.72
N THR A 137 3.14 22.51 -17.50
CA THR A 137 2.52 22.60 -16.16
C THR A 137 2.20 21.23 -15.56
N LYS A 138 2.37 20.12 -16.29
CA LYS A 138 2.17 18.75 -15.73
C LYS A 138 3.39 18.37 -14.91
N HIS A 139 3.38 18.71 -13.64
CA HIS A 139 4.31 18.15 -12.65
C HIS A 139 4.36 16.63 -12.81
N GLY A 140 5.56 16.07 -12.95
CA GLY A 140 5.79 14.63 -13.03
C GLY A 140 5.27 13.92 -11.77
N SER A 141 5.05 12.60 -11.82
CA SER A 141 4.61 11.85 -10.63
C SER A 141 5.55 12.06 -9.44
N ARG A 142 6.88 12.20 -9.71
CA ARG A 142 7.86 12.47 -8.64
C ARG A 142 7.67 13.84 -8.01
N SER A 143 7.42 14.88 -8.80
CA SER A 143 7.19 16.24 -8.30
C SER A 143 5.97 16.29 -7.38
N LYS A 144 4.89 15.63 -7.77
CA LYS A 144 3.67 15.51 -6.96
C LYS A 144 3.95 14.82 -5.63
N VAL A 145 4.60 13.65 -5.66
CA VAL A 145 4.93 12.89 -4.45
C VAL A 145 5.92 13.66 -3.57
N ALA A 146 6.91 14.33 -4.16
CA ALA A 146 7.85 15.16 -3.43
C ALA A 146 7.15 16.29 -2.67
N ALA A 147 6.23 17.01 -3.33
CA ALA A 147 5.43 18.06 -2.70
C ALA A 147 4.52 17.51 -1.59
N GLU A 148 3.88 16.36 -1.79
CA GLU A 148 2.99 15.72 -0.82
C GLU A 148 3.72 15.34 0.48
N HIS A 149 4.99 14.88 0.37
CA HIS A 149 5.77 14.44 1.52
C HIS A 149 6.82 15.47 2.00
N GLY A 150 6.81 16.69 1.45
CA GLY A 150 7.76 17.74 1.83
C GLY A 150 9.22 17.36 1.55
N THR A 151 9.49 16.62 0.46
CA THR A 151 10.82 16.15 0.07
C THR A 151 11.23 16.68 -1.31
N SER A 152 12.44 16.38 -1.76
CA SER A 152 12.91 16.72 -3.11
C SER A 152 12.59 15.59 -4.11
N GLU A 153 12.47 15.94 -5.39
CA GLU A 153 12.33 14.94 -6.48
C GLU A 153 13.51 13.97 -6.53
N SER A 154 14.72 14.44 -6.21
CA SER A 154 15.91 13.60 -6.11
C SER A 154 15.81 12.58 -4.98
N TYR A 155 15.16 12.94 -3.86
CA TYR A 155 14.87 11.98 -2.80
C TYR A 155 13.88 10.93 -3.27
N VAL A 156 12.79 11.35 -3.92
CA VAL A 156 11.76 10.43 -4.46
C VAL A 156 12.38 9.47 -5.48
N TYR A 157 13.27 9.97 -6.36
CA TYR A 157 14.00 9.11 -7.30
C TYR A 157 14.83 8.02 -6.59
N ARG A 158 15.61 8.42 -5.55
CA ARG A 158 16.37 7.45 -4.76
C ARG A 158 15.47 6.49 -3.98
N ALA A 159 14.30 6.94 -3.57
CA ALA A 159 13.29 6.11 -2.92
C ALA A 159 12.71 5.05 -3.88
N GLU A 160 12.44 5.42 -5.13
CA GLU A 160 12.02 4.48 -6.18
C GLU A 160 13.09 3.39 -6.44
N GLN A 161 14.37 3.78 -6.55
CA GLN A 161 15.45 2.82 -6.74
C GLN A 161 15.60 1.89 -5.54
N PHE A 162 15.45 2.43 -4.34
CA PHE A 162 15.47 1.65 -3.10
C PHE A 162 14.32 0.64 -3.05
N ALA A 163 13.10 1.06 -3.36
CA ALA A 163 11.93 0.18 -3.38
C ALA A 163 12.10 -0.98 -4.37
N LYS A 164 12.58 -0.70 -5.59
CA LYS A 164 12.89 -1.74 -6.58
C LYS A 164 13.96 -2.71 -6.10
N GLY A 165 15.00 -2.22 -5.44
CA GLY A 165 16.05 -3.06 -4.88
C GLY A 165 15.54 -4.00 -3.79
N VAL A 166 14.66 -3.49 -2.92
CA VAL A 166 14.00 -4.28 -1.87
C VAL A 166 13.10 -5.37 -2.47
N GLU A 167 12.28 -5.03 -3.46
CA GLU A 167 11.40 -6.01 -4.12
C GLU A 167 12.19 -7.09 -4.87
N ALA A 168 13.25 -6.71 -5.57
CA ALA A 168 14.13 -7.66 -6.24
C ALA A 168 14.85 -8.59 -5.25
N ALA A 169 15.26 -8.08 -4.09
CA ALA A 169 15.86 -8.89 -3.03
C ALA A 169 14.85 -9.87 -2.42
N GLU A 170 13.61 -9.43 -2.17
CA GLU A 170 12.54 -10.27 -1.64
C GLU A 170 12.12 -11.36 -2.65
N GLU A 171 12.11 -11.04 -3.95
CA GLU A 171 11.84 -12.02 -5.01
C GLU A 171 12.95 -13.07 -5.09
N ALA A 172 14.20 -12.65 -4.95
CA ALA A 172 15.36 -13.56 -5.00
C ALA A 172 15.46 -14.46 -3.76
N VAL A 173 15.17 -13.92 -2.58
CA VAL A 173 15.23 -14.62 -1.29
C VAL A 173 14.03 -14.20 -0.43
N PRO A 174 12.92 -14.92 -0.50
CA PRO A 174 11.73 -14.60 0.29
C PRO A 174 12.02 -14.56 1.80
N GLY A 175 11.61 -13.47 2.46
CA GLY A 175 11.85 -13.24 3.88
C GLY A 175 13.22 -12.60 4.22
N ALA A 176 14.04 -12.28 3.21
CA ALA A 176 15.33 -11.60 3.42
C ALA A 176 15.17 -10.07 3.57
N CYS A 177 13.97 -9.55 3.43
CA CYS A 177 13.74 -8.12 3.47
C CYS A 177 13.98 -7.55 4.87
N LEU A 178 15.14 -6.90 5.05
CA LEU A 178 15.57 -6.22 6.28
C LEU A 178 14.61 -5.10 6.77
N LEU A 179 13.62 -4.72 5.96
CA LEU A 179 12.61 -3.74 6.37
C LEU A 179 11.69 -4.28 7.48
N TYR A 180 11.65 -5.60 7.65
CA TYR A 180 10.76 -6.29 8.59
C TYR A 180 11.53 -6.94 9.77
N THR A 181 12.83 -6.94 9.74
CA THR A 181 13.68 -7.50 10.80
C THR A 181 14.19 -6.40 11.73
N SER A 182 13.31 -5.68 12.40
CA SER A 182 13.73 -4.68 13.40
C SER A 182 14.19 -5.28 14.73
N ASP A 183 14.24 -6.59 14.87
CA ASP A 183 14.61 -7.28 16.12
C ASP A 183 15.87 -8.13 16.01
N ALA A 184 16.78 -7.83 15.07
CA ALA A 184 18.07 -8.50 15.01
C ALA A 184 19.21 -7.59 15.47
N ALA A 185 19.08 -6.99 16.65
CA ALA A 185 20.19 -6.36 17.35
C ALA A 185 19.90 -6.31 18.87
N ASP A 186 20.15 -7.43 19.52
CA ASP A 186 20.80 -7.52 20.85
C ASP A 186 21.31 -8.95 21.05
#